data_c97d4b1a78fa4a3c1da19e1076ee6ca0
#
_entry.id   c97d4b1a78fa4a3c1da19e1076ee6ca0
#
_cell.length_a   1.000
_cell.length_b   1.000
_cell.length_c   1.000
_cell.angle_alpha   90.00
_cell.angle_beta   90.00
_cell.angle_gamma   90.00
#
_symmetry.space_group_name_H-M   'P 1'
#
loop_
_entity.id
_entity.type
_entity.pdbx_description
1 polymer ?
#
loop_
_entity_poly.entity_id
_entity_poly.type
_entity_poly.pdbx_seq_one_letter_code
_entity_poly.pdbx_strand_id
1 'polypeptide(L)'
;MTPEQPTRRSFLSRTAAAAALVAGTASALLPARPAWAAPAKVGEPAPGFTVNATTGSPVSLASYKGKVVVLEWTNHDCPYVRKHYETGNMQGLQREATGQGVVWLSVISSSEGTQGYVTPPQADELTASRKAAPTAVLLDTKGVAGKLYGATNTPHMYVVDKAGLLVYAGAIDDRPTSRRADVQGANNYVKAALDAVTAGQPVKTPVTRAYGCTVKYS
;
A
#
# COMPACT_ATOMS: atom_id res chain seq x y z
N MET A 1 -25.81 -99.77 -2.12
CA MET A 1 -25.33 -99.24 -0.84
C MET A 1 -25.59 -97.73 -0.85
N THR A 2 -26.59 -97.33 -0.16
CA THR A 2 -27.10 -95.98 -0.05
C THR A 2 -26.25 -95.17 0.91
N PRO A 3 -25.99 -93.88 0.66
CA PRO A 3 -25.66 -93.03 1.71
C PRO A 3 -26.73 -91.97 2.00
N GLU A 4 -26.80 -91.68 3.23
CA GLU A 4 -27.65 -90.71 3.89
C GLU A 4 -27.30 -89.26 3.58
N GLN A 5 -28.33 -88.48 3.57
CA GLN A 5 -28.27 -87.02 3.69
C GLN A 5 -28.37 -86.56 5.14
N PRO A 6 -27.71 -85.52 5.56
CA PRO A 6 -28.18 -84.72 6.68
C PRO A 6 -28.50 -83.26 6.38
N THR A 7 -29.68 -82.94 6.67
CA THR A 7 -30.30 -81.75 7.34
C THR A 7 -29.69 -80.38 7.20
N ARG A 8 -30.55 -79.51 6.66
CA ARG A 8 -30.50 -78.05 6.69
C ARG A 8 -30.48 -77.53 8.15
N ARG A 9 -29.53 -76.74 8.46
CA ARG A 9 -29.61 -75.79 9.57
C ARG A 9 -29.62 -74.36 9.04
N SER A 10 -30.77 -73.71 9.22
CA SER A 10 -30.97 -72.29 8.99
C SER A 10 -30.12 -71.46 9.95
N PHE A 11 -29.25 -70.65 9.43
CA PHE A 11 -28.67 -69.55 10.21
C PHE A 11 -29.32 -68.25 9.78
N LEU A 12 -30.09 -67.69 10.68
CA LEU A 12 -30.68 -66.38 10.61
C LEU A 12 -29.54 -65.35 10.81
N SER A 13 -29.10 -64.71 9.72
CA SER A 13 -28.20 -63.58 9.80
C SER A 13 -28.98 -62.35 10.18
N ARG A 14 -28.77 -61.87 11.37
CA ARG A 14 -29.21 -60.53 11.82
C ARG A 14 -28.29 -59.49 11.20
N THR A 15 -28.75 -58.78 10.17
CA THR A 15 -28.12 -57.58 9.69
C THR A 15 -28.40 -56.43 10.67
N ALA A 16 -27.37 -56.03 11.44
CA ALA A 16 -27.42 -54.82 12.20
C ALA A 16 -27.10 -53.63 11.24
N ALA A 17 -28.11 -52.84 10.96
CA ALA A 17 -27.87 -51.55 10.26
C ALA A 17 -27.24 -50.55 11.21
N ALA A 18 -25.97 -50.27 11.00
CA ALA A 18 -25.28 -49.17 11.68
C ALA A 18 -25.67 -47.86 10.98
N ALA A 19 -26.52 -47.07 11.61
CA ALA A 19 -26.80 -45.70 11.19
C ALA A 19 -25.59 -44.81 11.58
N ALA A 20 -24.77 -44.44 10.60
CA ALA A 20 -23.73 -43.45 10.78
C ALA A 20 -24.37 -42.05 10.86
N LEU A 21 -24.44 -41.47 12.05
CA LEU A 21 -24.76 -40.06 12.25
C LEU A 21 -23.56 -39.22 11.74
N VAL A 22 -23.70 -38.65 10.55
CA VAL A 22 -22.80 -37.60 10.08
C VAL A 22 -23.15 -36.32 10.84
N ALA A 23 -22.42 -36.02 11.91
CA ALA A 23 -22.48 -34.74 12.58
C ALA A 23 -21.80 -33.73 11.66
N GLY A 24 -22.59 -33.02 10.86
CA GLY A 24 -22.13 -31.87 10.07
C GLY A 24 -21.72 -30.76 11.02
N THR A 25 -20.41 -30.54 11.18
CA THR A 25 -19.88 -29.34 11.82
C THR A 25 -20.14 -28.16 10.88
N ALA A 26 -21.22 -27.42 11.12
CA ALA A 26 -21.45 -26.13 10.53
C ALA A 26 -20.35 -25.19 11.07
N SER A 27 -19.24 -25.05 10.35
CA SER A 27 -18.29 -23.98 10.58
C SER A 27 -19.00 -22.65 10.29
N ALA A 28 -19.51 -22.02 11.35
CA ALA A 28 -19.99 -20.66 11.27
C ALA A 28 -18.82 -19.77 10.85
N LEU A 29 -18.83 -19.32 9.59
CA LEU A 29 -18.01 -18.23 9.12
C LEU A 29 -18.41 -16.98 9.92
N LEU A 30 -17.75 -16.76 11.05
CA LEU A 30 -17.85 -15.49 11.76
C LEU A 30 -17.42 -14.41 10.77
N PRO A 31 -18.22 -13.33 10.58
CA PRO A 31 -17.77 -12.21 9.76
C PRO A 31 -16.45 -11.74 10.37
N ALA A 32 -15.39 -11.74 9.56
CA ALA A 32 -14.10 -11.19 9.96
C ALA A 32 -14.36 -9.73 10.38
N ARG A 33 -14.21 -9.46 11.68
CA ARG A 33 -14.20 -8.08 12.18
C ARG A 33 -13.12 -7.37 11.38
N PRO A 34 -13.38 -6.15 10.86
CA PRO A 34 -12.30 -5.34 10.35
C PRO A 34 -11.33 -5.14 11.54
N ALA A 35 -10.26 -5.92 11.56
CA ALA A 35 -9.13 -5.60 12.38
C ALA A 35 -8.74 -4.21 11.90
N TRP A 36 -8.70 -3.23 12.80
CA TRP A 36 -7.99 -1.99 12.56
C TRP A 36 -6.58 -2.44 12.27
N ALA A 37 -6.28 -2.54 10.97
CA ALA A 37 -5.01 -3.08 10.54
C ALA A 37 -3.92 -2.20 11.17
N ALA A 38 -2.96 -2.85 11.82
CA ALA A 38 -1.77 -2.13 12.29
C ALA A 38 -1.19 -1.35 11.10
N PRO A 39 -0.61 -0.16 11.33
CA PRO A 39 0.01 0.61 10.27
C PRO A 39 0.98 -0.24 9.46
N ALA A 40 1.09 0.05 8.16
CA ALA A 40 2.00 -0.63 7.26
C ALA A 40 3.41 -0.73 7.85
N LYS A 41 4.03 -1.91 7.75
CA LYS A 41 5.33 -2.18 8.33
C LYS A 41 6.30 -2.67 7.26
N VAL A 42 7.50 -2.10 7.26
CA VAL A 42 8.57 -2.52 6.33
C VAL A 42 8.92 -3.99 6.55
N GLY A 43 9.09 -4.71 5.46
CA GLY A 43 9.32 -6.16 5.43
C GLY A 43 8.04 -7.00 5.37
N GLU A 44 6.88 -6.38 5.49
CA GLU A 44 5.57 -7.04 5.39
C GLU A 44 4.87 -6.70 4.06
N PRO A 45 3.87 -7.48 3.62
CA PRO A 45 3.05 -7.12 2.47
C PRO A 45 2.45 -5.73 2.63
N ALA A 46 2.61 -4.89 1.61
CA ALA A 46 2.04 -3.56 1.58
C ALA A 46 0.50 -3.64 1.64
N PRO A 47 -0.17 -2.93 2.56
CA PRO A 47 -1.61 -2.98 2.69
C PRO A 47 -2.30 -2.50 1.40
N GLY A 48 -3.26 -3.28 0.92
CA GLY A 48 -4.08 -2.91 -0.23
C GLY A 48 -5.04 -1.77 0.08
N PHE A 49 -5.16 -0.83 -0.85
CA PHE A 49 -6.15 0.24 -0.78
C PHE A 49 -6.81 0.46 -2.16
N THR A 50 -7.92 1.17 -2.17
CA THR A 50 -8.53 1.74 -3.36
C THR A 50 -8.95 3.17 -3.06
N VAL A 51 -8.43 4.13 -3.84
CA VAL A 51 -8.67 5.58 -3.69
C VAL A 51 -8.86 6.17 -5.08
N ASN A 52 -9.75 7.16 -5.21
CA ASN A 52 -9.99 7.80 -6.49
C ASN A 52 -8.83 8.71 -6.89
N ALA A 53 -8.42 8.61 -8.14
CA ALA A 53 -7.54 9.60 -8.77
C ALA A 53 -8.29 10.90 -9.09
N THR A 54 -7.56 11.95 -9.48
CA THR A 54 -8.15 13.23 -9.95
C THR A 54 -9.06 13.05 -11.14
N THR A 55 -8.85 12.01 -11.96
CA THR A 55 -9.73 11.62 -13.07
C THR A 55 -11.10 11.08 -12.64
N GLY A 56 -11.33 10.89 -11.33
CA GLY A 56 -12.52 10.23 -10.78
C GLY A 56 -12.45 8.69 -10.82
N SER A 57 -11.47 8.11 -11.49
CA SER A 57 -11.32 6.65 -11.59
C SER A 57 -10.72 6.06 -10.31
N PRO A 58 -11.22 4.92 -9.82
CA PRO A 58 -10.62 4.23 -8.69
C PRO A 58 -9.25 3.65 -9.06
N VAL A 59 -8.27 3.89 -8.21
CA VAL A 59 -6.92 3.34 -8.31
C VAL A 59 -6.69 2.42 -7.12
N SER A 60 -6.38 1.16 -7.40
CA SER A 60 -6.04 0.16 -6.40
C SER A 60 -4.55 -0.18 -6.45
N LEU A 61 -3.91 -0.35 -5.30
CA LEU A 61 -2.52 -0.84 -5.25
C LEU A 61 -2.38 -2.19 -5.97
N ALA A 62 -3.40 -3.05 -5.88
CA ALA A 62 -3.42 -4.37 -6.52
C ALA A 62 -3.30 -4.32 -8.05
N SER A 63 -3.70 -3.19 -8.68
CA SER A 63 -3.58 -2.99 -10.14
C SER A 63 -2.11 -2.87 -10.61
N TYR A 64 -1.18 -2.68 -9.68
CA TYR A 64 0.24 -2.51 -9.96
C TYR A 64 1.09 -3.71 -9.54
N LYS A 65 0.47 -4.88 -9.39
CA LYS A 65 1.19 -6.13 -9.07
C LYS A 65 2.32 -6.37 -10.07
N GLY A 66 3.50 -6.74 -9.58
CA GLY A 66 4.69 -6.96 -10.42
C GLY A 66 5.45 -5.68 -10.79
N LYS A 67 5.01 -4.51 -10.33
CA LYS A 67 5.71 -3.22 -10.49
C LYS A 67 6.24 -2.72 -9.16
N VAL A 68 7.30 -1.93 -9.22
CA VAL A 68 7.72 -1.11 -8.07
C VAL A 68 6.77 0.08 -7.98
N VAL A 69 6.29 0.38 -6.76
CA VAL A 69 5.36 1.49 -6.52
C VAL A 69 5.94 2.42 -5.47
N VAL A 70 5.95 3.71 -5.75
CA VAL A 70 6.20 4.77 -4.78
C VAL A 70 4.88 5.39 -4.37
N LEU A 71 4.67 5.54 -3.05
CA LEU A 71 3.59 6.35 -2.50
C LEU A 71 4.21 7.60 -1.89
N GLU A 72 3.78 8.76 -2.33
CA GLU A 72 4.21 10.06 -1.84
C GLU A 72 3.02 10.74 -1.15
N TRP A 73 3.00 10.80 0.18
CA TRP A 73 2.05 11.69 0.87
C TRP A 73 2.50 13.12 0.72
N THR A 74 1.64 13.95 0.16
CA THR A 74 1.96 15.33 -0.22
C THR A 74 0.89 16.32 0.23
N ASN A 75 1.32 17.57 0.42
CA ASN A 75 0.47 18.74 0.71
C ASN A 75 1.14 19.96 0.08
N HIS A 76 0.47 20.61 -0.85
CA HIS A 76 1.03 21.73 -1.63
C HIS A 76 1.38 22.96 -0.78
N ASP A 77 0.69 23.16 0.35
CA ASP A 77 0.93 24.26 1.28
C ASP A 77 2.06 23.99 2.28
N CYS A 78 2.52 22.73 2.37
CA CYS A 78 3.58 22.37 3.30
C CYS A 78 4.94 22.90 2.81
N PRO A 79 5.65 23.75 3.58
CA PRO A 79 6.94 24.29 3.16
C PRO A 79 8.01 23.19 2.96
N TYR A 80 7.91 22.07 3.65
CA TYR A 80 8.80 20.93 3.45
C TYR A 80 8.52 20.19 2.13
N VAL A 81 7.29 20.14 1.66
CA VAL A 81 6.95 19.66 0.32
C VAL A 81 7.40 20.67 -0.74
N ARG A 82 7.10 21.95 -0.52
CA ARG A 82 7.48 23.04 -1.43
C ARG A 82 8.98 23.06 -1.68
N LYS A 83 9.81 22.84 -0.67
CA LYS A 83 11.28 22.72 -0.79
C LYS A 83 11.65 21.78 -1.96
N HIS A 84 11.07 20.60 -2.02
CA HIS A 84 11.42 19.59 -3.01
C HIS A 84 10.85 19.87 -4.40
N TYR A 85 9.68 20.49 -4.48
CA TYR A 85 9.08 20.86 -5.75
C TYR A 85 9.70 22.14 -6.35
N GLU A 86 9.99 23.15 -5.54
CA GLU A 86 10.57 24.41 -6.00
C GLU A 86 12.04 24.27 -6.42
N THR A 87 12.73 23.24 -5.97
CA THR A 87 14.12 22.92 -6.39
C THR A 87 14.18 21.92 -7.55
N GLY A 88 13.05 21.40 -8.01
CA GLY A 88 13.02 20.37 -9.05
C GLY A 88 13.39 18.96 -8.59
N ASN A 89 13.69 18.79 -7.30
CA ASN A 89 14.10 17.50 -6.74
C ASN A 89 13.02 16.42 -6.90
N MET A 90 11.76 16.75 -6.51
CA MET A 90 10.66 15.78 -6.60
C MET A 90 10.35 15.42 -8.05
N GLN A 91 10.26 16.39 -8.93
CA GLN A 91 10.00 16.15 -10.36
C GLN A 91 11.11 15.34 -11.02
N GLY A 92 12.36 15.55 -10.61
CA GLY A 92 13.50 14.77 -11.06
C GLY A 92 13.34 13.30 -10.71
N LEU A 93 13.05 13.00 -9.43
CA LEU A 93 12.77 11.64 -8.93
C LEU A 93 11.59 11.01 -9.64
N GLN A 94 10.48 11.73 -9.79
CA GLN A 94 9.28 11.24 -10.46
C GLN A 94 9.58 10.83 -11.90
N ARG A 95 10.23 11.70 -12.68
CA ARG A 95 10.58 11.41 -14.07
C ARG A 95 11.56 10.26 -14.21
N GLU A 96 12.60 10.22 -13.37
CA GLU A 96 13.55 9.11 -13.37
C GLU A 96 12.85 7.77 -13.06
N ALA A 97 12.06 7.73 -12.00
CA ALA A 97 11.34 6.52 -11.58
C ALA A 97 10.31 6.07 -12.63
N THR A 98 9.45 6.98 -13.10
CA THR A 98 8.41 6.63 -14.08
C THR A 98 9.01 6.25 -15.43
N GLY A 99 10.11 6.86 -15.84
CA GLY A 99 10.88 6.49 -17.04
C GLY A 99 11.47 5.07 -16.98
N GLN A 100 11.69 4.55 -15.77
CA GLN A 100 12.13 3.16 -15.52
C GLN A 100 10.95 2.19 -15.29
N GLY A 101 9.71 2.63 -15.49
CA GLY A 101 8.52 1.81 -15.30
C GLY A 101 8.04 1.67 -13.86
N VAL A 102 8.62 2.43 -12.93
CA VAL A 102 8.11 2.54 -11.55
C VAL A 102 6.80 3.33 -11.57
N VAL A 103 5.83 2.89 -10.80
CA VAL A 103 4.58 3.62 -10.58
C VAL A 103 4.77 4.63 -9.46
N TRP A 104 4.48 5.90 -9.71
CA TRP A 104 4.53 6.94 -8.70
C TRP A 104 3.12 7.48 -8.41
N LEU A 105 2.63 7.27 -7.18
CA LEU A 105 1.32 7.73 -6.73
C LEU A 105 1.51 8.85 -5.71
N SER A 106 1.14 10.08 -6.06
CA SER A 106 1.07 11.19 -5.13
C SER A 106 -0.28 11.17 -4.41
N VAL A 107 -0.29 11.10 -3.08
CA VAL A 107 -1.49 10.91 -2.25
C VAL A 107 -1.75 12.17 -1.42
N ILE A 108 -2.95 12.72 -1.55
CA ILE A 108 -3.42 13.90 -0.80
C ILE A 108 -4.52 13.44 0.17
N SER A 109 -4.20 13.37 1.46
CA SER A 109 -5.14 12.95 2.51
C SER A 109 -5.65 14.11 3.37
N SER A 110 -5.48 15.35 2.91
CA SER A 110 -6.07 16.52 3.59
C SER A 110 -7.59 16.50 3.43
N SER A 111 -8.31 16.52 4.56
CA SER A 111 -9.77 16.56 4.59
C SER A 111 -10.30 17.88 4.08
N GLU A 112 -11.53 17.87 3.58
CA GLU A 112 -12.22 19.09 3.14
C GLU A 112 -12.22 20.16 4.23
N GLY A 113 -11.96 21.40 3.82
CA GLY A 113 -11.84 22.54 4.75
C GLY A 113 -10.53 22.63 5.52
N THR A 114 -9.58 21.72 5.34
CA THR A 114 -8.27 21.77 5.98
C THR A 114 -7.16 22.23 5.03
N GLN A 115 -6.03 22.67 5.60
CA GLN A 115 -4.86 23.04 4.82
C GLN A 115 -4.38 21.88 3.93
N GLY A 116 -4.17 22.17 2.66
CA GLY A 116 -3.71 21.19 1.68
C GLY A 116 -4.82 20.40 1.00
N TYR A 117 -6.08 20.61 1.36
CA TYR A 117 -7.21 20.10 0.59
C TYR A 117 -7.25 20.74 -0.79
N VAL A 118 -7.54 19.93 -1.80
CA VAL A 118 -7.73 20.36 -3.18
C VAL A 118 -8.85 19.57 -3.83
N THR A 119 -9.57 20.21 -4.73
CA THR A 119 -10.48 19.55 -5.66
C THR A 119 -9.68 18.87 -6.80
N PRO A 120 -10.28 17.91 -7.53
CA PRO A 120 -9.59 17.28 -8.66
C PRO A 120 -8.98 18.27 -9.66
N PRO A 121 -9.70 19.31 -10.16
CA PRO A 121 -9.10 20.30 -11.07
C PRO A 121 -7.93 21.07 -10.46
N GLN A 122 -8.00 21.42 -9.19
CA GLN A 122 -6.90 22.10 -8.48
C GLN A 122 -5.67 21.21 -8.35
N ALA A 123 -5.85 19.91 -8.09
CA ALA A 123 -4.75 18.95 -8.02
C ALA A 123 -4.06 18.79 -9.39
N ASP A 124 -4.84 18.75 -10.48
CA ASP A 124 -4.31 18.69 -11.84
C ASP A 124 -3.55 19.96 -12.21
N GLU A 125 -4.08 21.15 -11.88
CA GLU A 125 -3.41 22.43 -12.08
C GLU A 125 -2.09 22.52 -11.31
N LEU A 126 -2.08 22.09 -10.04
CA LEU A 126 -0.85 22.03 -9.23
C LEU A 126 0.19 21.06 -9.82
N THR A 127 -0.26 19.94 -10.35
CA THR A 127 0.62 18.96 -10.99
C THR A 127 1.25 19.56 -12.25
N ALA A 128 0.46 20.21 -13.08
CA ALA A 128 0.91 20.85 -14.32
C ALA A 128 1.84 22.04 -14.04
N SER A 129 1.44 22.98 -13.17
CA SER A 129 2.21 24.18 -12.84
C SER A 129 3.58 23.87 -12.24
N ARG A 130 3.69 22.80 -11.44
CA ARG A 130 4.93 22.33 -10.86
C ARG A 130 5.76 21.46 -11.80
N LYS A 131 5.25 21.14 -13.00
CA LYS A 131 5.85 20.16 -13.92
C LYS A 131 6.13 18.83 -13.24
N ALA A 132 5.24 18.42 -12.33
CA ALA A 132 5.30 17.14 -11.65
C ALA A 132 4.95 16.01 -12.63
N ALA A 133 5.48 14.81 -12.38
CA ALA A 133 5.32 13.67 -13.28
C ALA A 133 4.95 12.37 -12.53
N PRO A 134 3.97 12.40 -11.60
CA PRO A 134 3.46 11.18 -11.00
C PRO A 134 2.68 10.37 -12.04
N THR A 135 2.55 9.06 -11.82
CA THR A 135 1.64 8.21 -12.62
C THR A 135 0.19 8.59 -12.38
N ALA A 136 -0.16 8.93 -11.14
CA ALA A 136 -1.48 9.43 -10.77
C ALA A 136 -1.41 10.25 -9.47
N VAL A 137 -2.36 11.18 -9.31
CA VAL A 137 -2.63 11.88 -8.05
C VAL A 137 -3.90 11.33 -7.45
N LEU A 138 -3.83 10.87 -6.20
CA LEU A 138 -4.92 10.23 -5.47
C LEU A 138 -5.49 11.19 -4.42
N LEU A 139 -6.81 11.30 -4.38
CA LEU A 139 -7.53 12.16 -3.43
C LEU A 139 -8.11 11.31 -2.29
N ASP A 140 -7.30 11.08 -1.27
CA ASP A 140 -7.62 10.27 -0.09
C ASP A 140 -8.21 11.13 1.04
N THR A 141 -9.20 11.97 0.73
CA THR A 141 -9.78 12.97 1.66
C THR A 141 -10.41 12.37 2.92
N LYS A 142 -10.75 11.08 2.89
CA LYS A 142 -11.23 10.31 4.05
C LYS A 142 -10.10 9.66 4.86
N GLY A 143 -8.86 9.75 4.38
CA GLY A 143 -7.69 9.17 5.03
C GLY A 143 -7.66 7.64 5.03
N VAL A 144 -8.31 6.98 4.06
CA VAL A 144 -8.36 5.52 3.98
C VAL A 144 -6.96 4.93 3.80
N ALA A 145 -6.25 5.36 2.78
CA ALA A 145 -4.88 4.92 2.54
C ALA A 145 -3.93 5.49 3.58
N GLY A 146 -4.08 6.77 3.93
CA GLY A 146 -3.20 7.45 4.87
C GLY A 146 -3.16 6.81 6.25
N LYS A 147 -4.32 6.50 6.81
CA LYS A 147 -4.44 5.84 8.12
C LYS A 147 -3.89 4.41 8.05
N LEU A 148 -4.12 3.70 6.94
CA LEU A 148 -3.65 2.34 6.71
C LEU A 148 -2.11 2.24 6.63
N TYR A 149 -1.47 3.23 6.00
CA TYR A 149 -0.01 3.33 5.93
C TYR A 149 0.62 4.01 7.15
N GLY A 150 -0.17 4.58 8.04
CA GLY A 150 0.33 5.37 9.16
C GLY A 150 1.07 6.64 8.70
N ALA A 151 0.61 7.25 7.61
CA ALA A 151 1.21 8.48 7.10
C ALA A 151 0.93 9.64 8.07
N THR A 152 1.97 10.19 8.67
CA THR A 152 1.85 11.22 9.71
C THR A 152 2.22 12.61 9.24
N ASN A 153 3.08 12.70 8.24
CA ASN A 153 3.69 13.94 7.78
C ASN A 153 3.58 14.10 6.25
N THR A 154 3.89 15.28 5.77
CA THR A 154 4.10 15.57 4.35
C THR A 154 5.41 16.34 4.17
N PRO A 155 6.39 15.83 3.34
CA PRO A 155 6.31 14.57 2.61
C PRO A 155 6.51 13.34 3.50
N HIS A 156 5.81 12.23 3.20
CA HIS A 156 6.05 10.91 3.77
C HIS A 156 6.08 9.91 2.61
N MET A 157 7.17 9.15 2.50
CA MET A 157 7.49 8.33 1.35
C MET A 157 7.44 6.85 1.70
N TYR A 158 6.92 6.05 0.76
CA TYR A 158 6.91 4.60 0.87
C TYR A 158 7.30 3.98 -0.47
N VAL A 159 8.04 2.89 -0.44
CA VAL A 159 8.39 2.11 -1.64
C VAL A 159 7.92 0.67 -1.45
N VAL A 160 7.16 0.19 -2.41
CA VAL A 160 6.68 -1.19 -2.50
C VAL A 160 7.41 -1.86 -3.67
N ASP A 161 7.96 -3.04 -3.44
CA ASP A 161 8.68 -3.79 -4.47
C ASP A 161 7.74 -4.58 -5.42
N LYS A 162 8.32 -5.26 -6.40
CA LYS A 162 7.58 -6.07 -7.37
C LYS A 162 6.83 -7.25 -6.75
N ALA A 163 7.28 -7.74 -5.59
CA ALA A 163 6.62 -8.80 -4.84
C ALA A 163 5.43 -8.29 -4.01
N GLY A 164 5.28 -6.96 -3.92
CA GLY A 164 4.26 -6.31 -3.11
C GLY A 164 4.65 -6.11 -1.64
N LEU A 165 5.94 -6.24 -1.31
CA LEU A 165 6.45 -5.97 0.03
C LEU A 165 6.74 -4.48 0.18
N LEU A 166 6.41 -3.91 1.34
CA LEU A 166 6.84 -2.58 1.73
C LEU A 166 8.33 -2.64 2.10
N VAL A 167 9.19 -2.00 1.32
CA VAL A 167 10.65 -2.07 1.48
C VAL A 167 11.27 -0.78 1.96
N TYR A 168 10.53 0.32 1.92
CA TYR A 168 10.93 1.61 2.49
C TYR A 168 9.72 2.36 3.05
N ALA A 169 9.91 3.01 4.21
CA ALA A 169 8.97 3.96 4.78
C ALA A 169 9.72 5.09 5.51
N GLY A 170 9.41 6.36 5.20
CA GLY A 170 10.02 7.49 5.92
C GLY A 170 10.18 8.77 5.15
N ALA A 171 11.29 9.46 5.41
CA ALA A 171 11.64 10.75 4.84
C ALA A 171 12.05 10.64 3.36
N ILE A 172 12.00 11.77 2.66
CA ILE A 172 12.59 11.85 1.31
C ILE A 172 14.11 11.92 1.36
N ASP A 173 14.67 12.67 2.32
CA ASP A 173 16.11 12.87 2.51
C ASP A 173 16.50 13.01 3.98
N ASP A 174 17.80 13.21 4.24
CA ASP A 174 18.39 13.38 5.57
C ASP A 174 18.40 14.85 6.07
N ARG A 175 17.69 15.77 5.39
CA ARG A 175 17.66 17.20 5.72
C ARG A 175 16.26 17.64 6.17
N PRO A 176 15.90 17.48 7.47
CA PRO A 176 14.56 17.77 8.01
C PRO A 176 14.31 19.27 8.18
N THR A 177 14.56 20.06 7.16
CA THR A 177 14.33 21.50 7.10
C THR A 177 13.45 21.86 5.91
N SER A 178 12.91 23.08 5.90
CA SER A 178 12.16 23.65 4.76
C SER A 178 13.03 24.51 3.84
N ARG A 179 14.34 24.62 4.08
CA ARG A 179 15.25 25.44 3.30
C ARG A 179 15.61 24.77 1.97
N ARG A 180 15.42 25.47 0.88
CA ARG A 180 15.73 24.96 -0.49
C ARG A 180 17.18 24.58 -0.68
N ALA A 181 18.10 25.36 -0.09
CA ALA A 181 19.55 25.10 -0.19
C ALA A 181 19.96 23.73 0.39
N ASP A 182 19.20 23.20 1.34
CA ASP A 182 19.50 21.94 2.00
C ASP A 182 19.18 20.70 1.12
N VAL A 183 18.54 20.89 -0.05
CA VAL A 183 18.34 19.80 -1.01
C VAL A 183 19.66 19.41 -1.69
N GLN A 184 20.50 20.40 -1.95
CA GLN A 184 21.81 20.15 -2.52
C GLN A 184 22.71 19.42 -1.50
N GLY A 185 23.29 18.29 -1.91
CA GLY A 185 24.15 17.47 -1.04
C GLY A 185 23.40 16.65 0.02
N ALA A 186 22.07 16.63 0.00
CA ALA A 186 21.29 15.74 0.84
C ALA A 186 21.40 14.28 0.36
N ASN A 187 21.43 13.33 1.31
CA ASN A 187 21.27 11.92 1.01
C ASN A 187 19.79 11.63 0.77
N ASN A 188 19.44 11.34 -0.48
CA ASN A 188 18.06 11.06 -0.84
C ASN A 188 17.74 9.58 -0.59
N TYR A 189 16.98 9.32 0.47
CA TYR A 189 16.62 7.96 0.87
C TYR A 189 15.70 7.26 -0.13
N VAL A 190 14.80 8.01 -0.78
CA VAL A 190 13.87 7.46 -1.78
C VAL A 190 14.65 7.01 -3.01
N LYS A 191 15.58 7.85 -3.49
CA LYS A 191 16.46 7.46 -4.60
C LYS A 191 17.27 6.22 -4.25
N ALA A 192 17.90 6.19 -3.08
CA ALA A 192 18.68 5.05 -2.63
C ALA A 192 17.85 3.77 -2.51
N ALA A 193 16.60 3.88 -2.06
CA ALA A 193 15.67 2.75 -2.01
C ALA A 193 15.29 2.25 -3.41
N LEU A 194 14.99 3.16 -4.34
CA LEU A 194 14.67 2.82 -5.72
C LEU A 194 15.85 2.17 -6.44
N ASP A 195 17.05 2.72 -6.30
CA ASP A 195 18.28 2.17 -6.87
C ASP A 195 18.51 0.72 -6.37
N ALA A 196 18.35 0.49 -5.07
CA ALA A 196 18.50 -0.85 -4.48
C ALA A 196 17.46 -1.84 -5.02
N VAL A 197 16.17 -1.46 -5.00
CA VAL A 197 15.06 -2.34 -5.47
C VAL A 197 15.20 -2.65 -6.96
N THR A 198 15.59 -1.67 -7.77
CA THR A 198 15.79 -1.87 -9.22
C THR A 198 16.95 -2.80 -9.50
N ALA A 199 18.01 -2.75 -8.68
CA ALA A 199 19.16 -3.64 -8.75
C ALA A 199 18.91 -5.01 -8.09
N GLY A 200 17.71 -5.28 -7.55
CA GLY A 200 17.41 -6.52 -6.82
C GLY A 200 18.17 -6.65 -5.50
N GLN A 201 18.60 -5.52 -4.91
CA GLN A 201 19.34 -5.47 -3.67
C GLN A 201 18.43 -5.03 -2.50
N PRO A 202 18.73 -5.42 -1.28
CA PRO A 202 18.00 -4.96 -0.10
C PRO A 202 18.24 -3.46 0.12
N VAL A 203 17.21 -2.75 0.58
CA VAL A 203 17.32 -1.34 0.96
C VAL A 203 18.15 -1.21 2.23
N LYS A 204 19.27 -0.50 2.18
CA LYS A 204 20.21 -0.37 3.33
C LYS A 204 19.60 0.37 4.52
N THR A 205 18.77 1.39 4.25
CA THR A 205 18.10 2.20 5.27
C THR A 205 16.58 2.13 5.02
N PRO A 206 15.94 1.02 5.44
CA PRO A 206 14.56 0.73 5.04
C PRO A 206 13.53 1.56 5.81
N VAL A 207 13.89 2.12 6.96
CA VAL A 207 13.01 2.97 7.77
C VAL A 207 13.75 4.22 8.19
N THR A 208 13.12 5.38 7.97
CA THR A 208 13.62 6.67 8.45
C THR A 208 12.48 7.47 9.09
N ARG A 209 12.82 8.48 9.88
CA ARG A 209 11.81 9.36 10.47
C ARG A 209 11.32 10.36 9.43
N ALA A 210 10.04 10.26 9.03
CA ALA A 210 9.40 11.28 8.20
C ALA A 210 9.39 12.63 8.93
N TYR A 211 9.49 13.70 8.17
CA TYR A 211 9.47 15.07 8.69
C TYR A 211 8.53 15.94 7.86
N GLY A 212 8.09 17.06 8.41
CA GLY A 212 7.24 18.01 7.71
C GLY A 212 5.93 18.27 8.43
N CYS A 213 4.95 18.83 7.71
CA CYS A 213 3.65 19.18 8.26
C CYS A 213 2.82 17.92 8.53
N THR A 214 2.09 17.90 9.64
CA THR A 214 1.16 16.82 9.98
C THR A 214 0.08 16.67 8.91
N VAL A 215 -0.24 15.44 8.52
CA VAL A 215 -1.38 15.13 7.64
C VAL A 215 -2.68 15.54 8.32
N LYS A 216 -3.57 16.20 7.59
CA LYS A 216 -4.83 16.76 8.11
C LYS A 216 -5.99 15.78 7.88
N TYR A 217 -5.98 14.69 8.66
CA TYR A 217 -7.10 13.75 8.65
C TYR A 217 -8.37 14.36 9.31
N SER A 218 -9.54 13.87 8.89
CA SER A 218 -10.82 14.08 9.58
C SER A 218 -10.97 13.19 10.79
#